data_c2ea1426f1c79653a04b38f8e9972555
#
_entry.id   c2ea1426f1c79653a04b38f8e9972555
#
_cell.length_a   1.000
_cell.length_b   1.000
_cell.length_c   1.000
_cell.angle_alpha   90.00
_cell.angle_beta   90.00
_cell.angle_gamma   90.00
#
_symmetry.space_group_name_H-M   'P 1'
#
loop_
_entity.id
_entity.type
_entity.pdbx_description
1 polymer ?
#
loop_
_entity_poly.entity_id
_entity_poly.type
_entity_poly.pdbx_seq_one_letter_code
_entity_poly.pdbx_strand_id
1 'polypeptide(L)'
;MTIKKVTVAGSGVLGSQIAFQSAFKGFDVTVYDINQEAVDKAEARIKGLRHAYRHDIAATDADFDAGISRLSFTDDLADAVKDADLVIEAIPENPDIKHDFYKKLSTLAPKEAIFTSNSSTLVPSMFAADTGRPKQFLNMHFSNQVWLNNTAEIMGSPETDPDIYKEIVQYSRDIGMVPIQLKKEQPGYILNSLLMPLNAAAGMLWLKGIADPEMIDRTWMVATGAPWGPFGITDAVGIRTSYNITLEALDVHPELKPLADAFKKMLDEGKLGIESGEGFYKYPNPAYKDKKFTEV
;
A
#
# COMPACT_ATOMS: atom_id res chain seq x y z
N MET A 1 -2.83 22.44 12.94
CA MET A 1 -1.35 22.35 12.99
C MET A 1 -0.86 22.20 11.57
N THR A 2 0.27 22.75 11.17
CA THR A 2 0.73 22.54 9.78
C THR A 2 1.82 21.49 9.81
N ILE A 3 1.53 20.30 9.26
CA ILE A 3 2.49 19.20 9.14
C ILE A 3 3.67 19.68 8.26
N LYS A 4 4.89 19.50 8.73
CA LYS A 4 6.14 19.78 8.02
C LYS A 4 7.14 18.65 8.13
N LYS A 5 7.25 18.05 9.32
CA LYS A 5 8.17 16.97 9.64
C LYS A 5 7.42 15.66 9.75
N VAL A 6 7.75 14.73 8.89
CA VAL A 6 7.10 13.43 8.80
C VAL A 6 8.09 12.32 9.15
N THR A 7 7.70 11.41 10.00
CA THR A 7 8.46 10.16 10.19
C THR A 7 7.71 9.01 9.53
N VAL A 8 8.39 8.24 8.71
CA VAL A 8 7.85 6.97 8.17
C VAL A 8 8.55 5.83 8.88
N ALA A 9 7.80 5.09 9.69
CA ALA A 9 8.28 3.95 10.45
C ALA A 9 7.97 2.64 9.73
N GLY A 10 9.01 1.90 9.39
CA GLY A 10 8.97 0.76 8.49
C GLY A 10 9.32 1.17 7.06
N SER A 11 10.49 0.76 6.62
CA SER A 11 11.09 1.18 5.37
C SER A 11 11.07 0.09 4.29
N GLY A 12 10.09 -0.81 4.37
CA GLY A 12 9.81 -1.80 3.33
C GLY A 12 9.51 -1.18 1.97
N VAL A 13 8.99 -1.97 1.04
CA VAL A 13 8.69 -1.50 -0.32
C VAL A 13 7.78 -0.29 -0.30
N LEU A 14 6.64 -0.39 0.38
CA LEU A 14 5.65 0.70 0.40
C LEU A 14 6.08 1.86 1.30
N GLY A 15 6.65 1.59 2.49
CA GLY A 15 7.16 2.65 3.37
C GLY A 15 8.22 3.52 2.72
N SER A 16 9.14 2.93 1.94
CA SER A 16 10.12 3.67 1.14
C SER A 16 9.47 4.57 0.09
N GLN A 17 8.38 4.11 -0.55
CA GLN A 17 7.64 4.89 -1.54
C GLN A 17 6.89 6.07 -0.88
N ILE A 18 6.24 5.83 0.27
CA ILE A 18 5.54 6.86 1.04
C ILE A 18 6.51 7.94 1.50
N ALA A 19 7.66 7.52 2.06
CA ALA A 19 8.69 8.44 2.52
C ALA A 19 9.22 9.32 1.39
N PHE A 20 9.58 8.71 0.25
CA PHE A 20 10.09 9.48 -0.88
C PHE A 20 9.02 10.37 -1.50
N GLN A 21 7.77 9.92 -1.63
CA GLN A 21 6.67 10.73 -2.15
C GLN A 21 6.45 11.98 -1.29
N SER A 22 6.47 11.84 0.03
CA SER A 22 6.36 12.98 0.95
C SER A 22 7.53 13.95 0.80
N ALA A 23 8.76 13.45 0.74
CA ALA A 23 9.96 14.27 0.54
C ALA A 23 9.99 14.93 -0.85
N PHE A 24 9.57 14.23 -1.89
CA PHE A 24 9.45 14.76 -3.25
C PHE A 24 8.46 15.92 -3.32
N LYS A 25 7.42 15.90 -2.50
CA LYS A 25 6.42 16.97 -2.39
C LYS A 25 6.78 18.08 -1.40
N GLY A 26 7.97 18.03 -0.79
CA GLY A 26 8.57 19.14 -0.05
C GLY A 26 8.53 19.03 1.47
N PHE A 27 8.14 17.87 2.02
CA PHE A 27 8.19 17.61 3.46
C PHE A 27 9.58 17.16 3.90
N ASP A 28 9.98 17.50 5.12
CA ASP A 28 11.16 16.92 5.75
C ASP A 28 10.79 15.56 6.31
N VAL A 29 11.47 14.49 5.84
CA VAL A 29 11.08 13.13 6.17
C VAL A 29 12.21 12.36 6.83
N THR A 30 11.91 11.77 7.98
CA THR A 30 12.80 10.80 8.63
C THR A 30 12.29 9.39 8.37
N VAL A 31 13.14 8.55 7.80
CA VAL A 31 12.88 7.14 7.54
C VAL A 31 13.46 6.32 8.70
N TYR A 32 12.62 5.57 9.37
CA TYR A 32 13.01 4.70 10.47
C TYR A 32 12.77 3.23 10.12
N ASP A 33 13.74 2.38 10.50
CA ASP A 33 13.54 0.93 10.56
C ASP A 33 14.28 0.34 11.77
N ILE A 34 14.02 -0.94 12.05
CA ILE A 34 14.44 -1.62 13.28
C ILE A 34 15.96 -1.78 13.44
N ASN A 35 16.73 -1.70 12.35
CA ASN A 35 18.19 -1.83 12.34
C ASN A 35 18.83 -1.15 11.12
N GLN A 36 20.14 -0.91 11.20
CA GLN A 36 20.90 -0.24 10.15
C GLN A 36 20.85 -0.95 8.79
N GLU A 37 20.82 -2.28 8.78
CA GLU A 37 20.73 -3.05 7.50
C GLU A 37 19.42 -2.75 6.76
N ALA A 38 18.30 -2.65 7.49
CA ALA A 38 17.00 -2.31 6.89
C ALA A 38 17.00 -0.86 6.39
N VAL A 39 17.61 0.06 7.13
CA VAL A 39 17.79 1.47 6.77
C VAL A 39 18.63 1.60 5.49
N ASP A 40 19.74 0.88 5.39
CA ASP A 40 20.62 0.91 4.19
C ASP A 40 19.87 0.38 2.94
N LYS A 41 19.08 -0.68 3.13
CA LYS A 41 18.20 -1.21 2.07
C LYS A 41 17.13 -0.22 1.64
N ALA A 42 16.60 0.56 2.58
CA ALA A 42 15.61 1.60 2.28
C ALA A 42 16.21 2.72 1.45
N GLU A 43 17.40 3.20 1.83
CA GLU A 43 18.11 4.24 1.06
C GLU A 43 18.39 3.78 -0.37
N ALA A 44 18.88 2.55 -0.53
CA ALA A 44 19.13 1.96 -1.85
C ALA A 44 17.83 1.83 -2.66
N ARG A 45 16.73 1.39 -2.02
CA ARG A 45 15.42 1.26 -2.66
C ARG A 45 14.88 2.60 -3.13
N ILE A 46 14.97 3.63 -2.29
CA ILE A 46 14.53 4.98 -2.63
C ILE A 46 15.33 5.54 -3.80
N LYS A 47 16.67 5.40 -3.80
CA LYS A 47 17.51 5.81 -4.94
C LYS A 47 17.12 5.08 -6.23
N GLY A 48 16.71 3.83 -6.13
CA GLY A 48 16.21 3.02 -7.26
C GLY A 48 14.90 3.53 -7.88
N LEU A 49 14.11 4.36 -7.17
CA LEU A 49 12.86 4.93 -7.69
C LEU A 49 13.10 5.98 -8.80
N ARG A 50 14.31 6.51 -8.97
CA ARG A 50 14.62 7.58 -9.93
C ARG A 50 14.11 7.30 -11.34
N HIS A 51 14.35 6.07 -11.83
CA HIS A 51 13.92 5.70 -13.18
C HIS A 51 12.38 5.73 -13.29
N ALA A 52 11.66 5.22 -12.30
CA ALA A 52 10.22 5.19 -12.28
C ALA A 52 9.62 6.61 -12.24
N TYR A 53 10.10 7.47 -11.35
CA TYR A 53 9.64 8.86 -11.28
C TYR A 53 9.89 9.64 -12.57
N ARG A 54 11.06 9.42 -13.21
CA ARG A 54 11.38 10.04 -14.50
C ARG A 54 10.48 9.54 -15.63
N HIS A 55 10.27 8.22 -15.70
CA HIS A 55 9.50 7.61 -16.77
C HIS A 55 7.98 7.86 -16.60
N ASP A 56 7.46 7.69 -15.38
CA ASP A 56 6.03 7.60 -15.14
C ASP A 56 5.37 8.97 -14.94
N ILE A 57 6.08 9.91 -14.31
CA ILE A 57 5.55 11.25 -13.98
C ILE A 57 6.41 12.40 -14.51
N ALA A 58 7.37 12.08 -15.40
CA ALA A 58 8.25 13.06 -16.04
C ALA A 58 9.05 13.94 -15.04
N ALA A 59 9.37 13.43 -13.85
CA ALA A 59 10.18 14.15 -12.87
C ALA A 59 11.59 14.38 -13.42
N THR A 60 12.14 15.60 -13.21
CA THR A 60 13.54 15.88 -13.56
C THR A 60 14.50 15.30 -12.53
N ASP A 61 15.79 15.14 -12.90
CA ASP A 61 16.79 14.74 -11.92
C ASP A 61 16.92 15.75 -10.78
N ALA A 62 16.75 17.05 -11.06
CA ALA A 62 16.78 18.09 -10.03
C ALA A 62 15.62 17.98 -9.04
N ASP A 63 14.41 17.65 -9.51
CA ASP A 63 13.24 17.41 -8.62
C ASP A 63 13.49 16.19 -7.73
N PHE A 64 14.04 15.12 -8.31
CA PHE A 64 14.37 13.90 -7.57
C PHE A 64 15.44 14.16 -6.51
N ASP A 65 16.53 14.86 -6.85
CA ASP A 65 17.61 15.19 -5.93
C ASP A 65 17.15 16.13 -4.82
N ALA A 66 16.26 17.06 -5.13
CA ALA A 66 15.60 17.90 -4.11
C ALA A 66 14.75 17.06 -3.14
N GLY A 67 14.05 16.02 -3.61
CA GLY A 67 13.39 15.04 -2.75
C GLY A 67 14.36 14.27 -1.86
N ILE A 68 15.44 13.74 -2.44
CA ILE A 68 16.48 13.02 -1.67
C ILE A 68 17.07 13.90 -0.57
N SER A 69 17.32 15.19 -0.84
CA SER A 69 17.93 16.11 0.15
C SER A 69 17.09 16.38 1.38
N ARG A 70 15.79 16.04 1.36
CA ARG A 70 14.85 16.18 2.49
C ARG A 70 14.70 14.89 3.31
N LEU A 71 15.42 13.83 2.94
CA LEU A 71 15.38 12.57 3.67
C LEU A 71 16.50 12.50 4.71
N SER A 72 16.16 12.00 5.87
CA SER A 72 17.09 11.51 6.89
C SER A 72 16.75 10.07 7.23
N PHE A 73 17.72 9.31 7.73
CA PHE A 73 17.60 7.88 7.98
C PHE A 73 18.18 7.55 9.36
N THR A 74 17.48 6.72 10.12
CA THR A 74 17.96 6.28 11.44
C THR A 74 17.32 4.95 11.85
N ASP A 75 18.01 4.17 12.67
CA ASP A 75 17.49 2.98 13.34
C ASP A 75 17.16 3.23 14.83
N ASP A 76 17.26 4.48 15.27
CA ASP A 76 16.83 4.92 16.60
C ASP A 76 15.43 5.55 16.51
N LEU A 77 14.43 4.88 17.10
CA LEU A 77 13.04 5.36 17.08
C LEU A 77 12.89 6.69 17.81
N ALA A 78 13.62 6.91 18.93
CA ALA A 78 13.51 8.16 19.68
C ALA A 78 14.03 9.33 18.84
N ASP A 79 15.16 9.15 18.15
CA ASP A 79 15.71 10.14 17.24
C ASP A 79 14.77 10.40 16.04
N ALA A 80 14.18 9.34 15.51
CA ALA A 80 13.28 9.42 14.35
C ALA A 80 12.03 10.28 14.61
N VAL A 81 11.50 10.26 15.84
CA VAL A 81 10.19 10.87 16.13
C VAL A 81 10.27 12.13 17.00
N LYS A 82 11.46 12.53 17.48
CA LYS A 82 11.62 13.62 18.45
C LYS A 82 10.98 14.95 18.04
N ASP A 83 10.92 15.22 16.75
CA ASP A 83 10.39 16.45 16.18
C ASP A 83 9.23 16.20 15.20
N ALA A 84 8.68 14.99 15.14
CA ALA A 84 7.66 14.62 14.16
C ALA A 84 6.34 15.34 14.42
N ASP A 85 5.77 15.93 13.37
CA ASP A 85 4.38 16.40 13.34
C ASP A 85 3.43 15.24 12.99
N LEU A 86 3.90 14.33 12.12
CA LEU A 86 3.17 13.17 11.66
C LEU A 86 4.08 11.94 11.67
N VAL A 87 3.58 10.83 12.21
CA VAL A 87 4.22 9.51 12.09
C VAL A 87 3.33 8.59 11.27
N ILE A 88 3.86 8.09 10.16
CA ILE A 88 3.19 7.11 9.28
C ILE A 88 3.79 5.74 9.58
N GLU A 89 3.01 4.83 10.13
CA GLU A 89 3.42 3.47 10.42
C GLU A 89 3.21 2.58 9.18
N ALA A 90 4.28 1.93 8.74
CA ALA A 90 4.31 0.96 7.64
C ALA A 90 5.14 -0.29 8.01
N ILE A 91 5.09 -0.69 9.30
CA ILE A 91 5.74 -1.89 9.84
C ILE A 91 4.95 -3.17 9.46
N PRO A 92 5.48 -4.38 9.72
CA PRO A 92 4.78 -5.62 9.36
C PRO A 92 3.34 -5.68 9.85
N GLU A 93 2.47 -6.31 9.05
CA GLU A 93 1.04 -6.46 9.30
C GLU A 93 0.80 -7.56 10.36
N ASN A 94 1.24 -7.28 11.59
CA ASN A 94 1.11 -8.16 12.74
C ASN A 94 0.59 -7.35 13.94
N PRO A 95 -0.57 -7.72 14.53
CA PRO A 95 -1.15 -6.97 15.64
C PRO A 95 -0.22 -6.81 16.83
N ASP A 96 0.48 -7.86 17.25
CA ASP A 96 1.36 -7.82 18.43
C ASP A 96 2.53 -6.85 18.22
N ILE A 97 3.13 -6.87 17.02
CA ILE A 97 4.21 -5.94 16.66
C ILE A 97 3.70 -4.50 16.68
N LYS A 98 2.49 -4.25 16.16
CA LYS A 98 1.89 -2.92 16.12
C LYS A 98 1.51 -2.43 17.52
N HIS A 99 0.94 -3.28 18.38
CA HIS A 99 0.67 -2.95 19.79
C HIS A 99 1.94 -2.50 20.53
N ASP A 100 3.03 -3.26 20.40
CA ASP A 100 4.31 -2.92 21.03
C ASP A 100 4.93 -1.65 20.45
N PHE A 101 4.83 -1.46 19.13
CA PHE A 101 5.31 -0.26 18.46
C PHE A 101 4.57 0.99 18.97
N TYR A 102 3.24 0.98 18.99
CA TYR A 102 2.47 2.15 19.43
C TYR A 102 2.66 2.49 20.90
N LYS A 103 2.82 1.50 21.79
CA LYS A 103 3.16 1.74 23.19
C LYS A 103 4.50 2.46 23.33
N LYS A 104 5.52 2.06 22.56
CA LYS A 104 6.83 2.75 22.55
C LYS A 104 6.70 4.16 21.96
N LEU A 105 6.04 4.26 20.81
CA LEU A 105 5.83 5.52 20.10
C LEU A 105 5.11 6.55 20.96
N SER A 106 4.11 6.14 21.75
CA SER A 106 3.31 7.00 22.61
C SER A 106 4.16 7.81 23.63
N THR A 107 5.29 7.26 24.05
CA THR A 107 6.19 7.84 25.04
C THR A 107 7.33 8.68 24.43
N LEU A 108 7.66 8.43 23.17
CA LEU A 108 8.83 9.03 22.50
C LEU A 108 8.45 10.25 21.63
N ALA A 109 7.30 10.19 20.97
CA ALA A 109 6.89 11.25 20.05
C ALA A 109 6.30 12.48 20.79
N PRO A 110 6.40 13.68 20.19
CA PRO A 110 5.77 14.88 20.71
C PRO A 110 4.28 14.67 20.98
N LYS A 111 3.74 15.33 22.02
CA LYS A 111 2.33 15.16 22.43
C LYS A 111 1.33 15.52 21.32
N GLU A 112 1.70 16.47 20.48
CA GLU A 112 0.85 16.98 19.40
C GLU A 112 0.99 16.18 18.10
N ALA A 113 1.95 15.24 18.02
CA ALA A 113 2.17 14.44 16.82
C ALA A 113 0.96 13.58 16.49
N ILE A 114 0.57 13.59 15.22
CA ILE A 114 -0.48 12.74 14.67
C ILE A 114 0.14 11.39 14.29
N PHE A 115 -0.55 10.30 14.57
CA PHE A 115 -0.13 8.97 14.14
C PHE A 115 -1.08 8.41 13.10
N THR A 116 -0.53 7.83 12.04
CA THR A 116 -1.31 7.10 11.04
C THR A 116 -0.74 5.71 10.82
N SER A 117 -1.63 4.75 10.54
CA SER A 117 -1.25 3.41 10.11
C SER A 117 -1.50 3.22 8.62
N ASN A 118 -0.56 2.60 7.91
CA ASN A 118 -0.75 2.16 6.53
C ASN A 118 -1.26 0.70 6.46
N SER A 119 -1.76 0.15 7.56
CA SER A 119 -2.33 -1.21 7.58
C SER A 119 -3.37 -1.39 6.49
N SER A 120 -3.37 -2.56 5.83
CA SER A 120 -4.33 -2.88 4.77
C SER A 120 -5.60 -3.55 5.30
N THR A 121 -5.54 -4.20 6.47
CA THR A 121 -6.63 -5.01 7.00
C THR A 121 -7.03 -4.67 8.43
N LEU A 122 -6.10 -4.13 9.23
CA LEU A 122 -6.31 -3.83 10.64
C LEU A 122 -6.88 -2.42 10.79
N VAL A 123 -7.97 -2.28 11.54
CA VAL A 123 -8.68 -1.01 11.73
C VAL A 123 -8.08 -0.18 12.87
N PRO A 124 -8.20 1.16 12.84
CA PRO A 124 -7.55 2.02 13.83
C PRO A 124 -8.03 1.80 15.27
N SER A 125 -9.28 1.42 15.51
CA SER A 125 -9.78 1.14 16.87
C SER A 125 -9.01 0.03 17.59
N MET A 126 -8.35 -0.87 16.86
CA MET A 126 -7.53 -1.94 17.46
C MET A 126 -6.33 -1.40 18.22
N PHE A 127 -5.77 -0.27 17.81
CA PHE A 127 -4.51 0.27 18.35
C PHE A 127 -4.66 1.63 19.01
N ALA A 128 -5.81 2.29 18.87
CA ALA A 128 -6.04 3.66 19.32
C ALA A 128 -5.64 3.88 20.79
N ALA A 129 -5.98 2.94 21.68
CA ALA A 129 -5.63 3.02 23.10
C ALA A 129 -4.11 2.98 23.35
N ASP A 130 -3.36 2.13 22.61
CA ASP A 130 -1.91 1.99 22.77
C ASP A 130 -1.13 3.22 22.33
N THR A 131 -1.70 4.03 21.46
CA THR A 131 -1.10 5.29 21.01
C THR A 131 -1.03 6.33 22.12
N GLY A 132 -1.84 6.18 23.20
CA GLY A 132 -2.00 7.19 24.27
C GLY A 132 -2.65 8.49 23.78
N ARG A 133 -3.07 8.54 22.49
CA ARG A 133 -3.68 9.71 21.84
C ARG A 133 -4.73 9.30 20.79
N PRO A 134 -5.80 8.58 21.21
CA PRO A 134 -6.79 8.03 20.26
C PRO A 134 -7.43 9.08 19.36
N LYS A 135 -7.52 10.34 19.83
CA LYS A 135 -8.04 11.45 19.03
C LYS A 135 -7.12 11.86 17.88
N GLN A 136 -5.82 11.60 17.99
CA GLN A 136 -4.79 11.94 17.00
C GLN A 136 -4.32 10.71 16.22
N PHE A 137 -5.13 9.65 16.18
CA PHE A 137 -4.82 8.41 15.49
C PHE A 137 -5.90 8.02 14.49
N LEU A 138 -5.46 7.61 13.30
CA LEU A 138 -6.31 7.13 12.22
C LEU A 138 -5.47 6.29 11.24
N ASN A 139 -6.11 5.65 10.27
CA ASN A 139 -5.39 4.96 9.20
C ASN A 139 -5.32 5.84 7.94
N MET A 140 -4.20 5.74 7.22
CA MET A 140 -3.98 6.33 5.91
C MET A 140 -3.29 5.28 5.04
N HIS A 141 -4.08 4.54 4.26
CA HIS A 141 -3.66 3.41 3.46
C HIS A 141 -3.33 3.83 2.04
N PHE A 142 -2.16 3.43 1.57
CA PHE A 142 -1.64 3.72 0.24
C PHE A 142 -1.61 2.48 -0.64
N SER A 143 -1.75 2.69 -1.95
CA SER A 143 -1.49 1.66 -2.94
C SER A 143 -0.01 1.65 -3.34
N ASN A 144 0.52 0.49 -3.72
CA ASN A 144 1.87 0.41 -4.30
C ASN A 144 2.00 1.27 -5.57
N GLN A 145 3.21 1.77 -5.84
CA GLN A 145 3.49 2.76 -6.87
C GLN A 145 2.73 4.05 -6.59
N VAL A 146 2.92 4.59 -5.38
CA VAL A 146 2.19 5.75 -4.84
C VAL A 146 2.20 6.97 -5.78
N TRP A 147 3.21 7.12 -6.64
CA TRP A 147 3.31 8.21 -7.62
C TRP A 147 2.36 8.02 -8.83
N LEU A 148 1.88 6.79 -9.10
CA LEU A 148 0.91 6.46 -10.16
C LEU A 148 -0.46 6.13 -9.59
N ASN A 149 -0.53 5.19 -8.65
CA ASN A 149 -1.75 4.76 -7.99
C ASN A 149 -2.01 5.65 -6.78
N ASN A 150 -2.16 6.94 -7.03
CA ASN A 150 -2.10 8.01 -6.05
C ASN A 150 -3.35 8.13 -5.18
N THR A 151 -3.89 7.01 -4.71
CA THR A 151 -4.97 6.99 -3.72
C THR A 151 -4.42 6.93 -2.29
N ALA A 152 -5.05 7.66 -1.36
CA ALA A 152 -4.88 7.49 0.07
C ALA A 152 -6.26 7.27 0.70
N GLU A 153 -6.52 6.05 1.16
CA GLU A 153 -7.77 5.71 1.84
C GLU A 153 -7.64 6.06 3.32
N ILE A 154 -8.46 7.01 3.77
CA ILE A 154 -8.38 7.60 5.12
C ILE A 154 -9.55 7.06 5.95
N MET A 155 -9.24 6.43 7.07
CA MET A 155 -10.19 5.77 7.94
C MET A 155 -9.93 6.14 9.40
N GLY A 156 -10.84 6.88 10.01
CA GLY A 156 -10.81 7.20 11.44
C GLY A 156 -11.50 6.12 12.27
N SER A 157 -11.15 6.06 13.56
CA SER A 157 -11.93 5.37 14.58
C SER A 157 -13.08 6.27 15.09
N PRO A 158 -14.01 5.74 15.91
CA PRO A 158 -15.01 6.58 16.58
C PRO A 158 -14.42 7.67 17.49
N GLU A 159 -13.17 7.53 17.92
CA GLU A 159 -12.47 8.47 18.80
C GLU A 159 -11.66 9.52 18.04
N THR A 160 -11.38 9.31 16.76
CA THR A 160 -10.55 10.21 15.93
C THR A 160 -11.18 11.62 15.88
N ASP A 161 -10.40 12.65 16.22
CA ASP A 161 -10.84 14.04 16.14
C ASP A 161 -11.11 14.43 14.69
N PRO A 162 -12.29 15.03 14.38
CA PRO A 162 -12.64 15.43 13.03
C PRO A 162 -11.69 16.46 12.39
N ASP A 163 -11.02 17.28 13.19
CA ASP A 163 -10.08 18.27 12.66
C ASP A 163 -8.73 17.61 12.34
N ILE A 164 -8.30 16.64 13.13
CA ILE A 164 -7.14 15.78 12.80
C ILE A 164 -7.42 14.99 11.52
N TYR A 165 -8.64 14.43 11.39
CA TYR A 165 -9.04 13.75 10.14
C TYR A 165 -8.93 14.67 8.92
N LYS A 166 -9.41 15.91 9.00
CA LYS A 166 -9.30 16.91 7.92
C LYS A 166 -7.84 17.28 7.63
N GLU A 167 -7.01 17.37 8.65
CA GLU A 167 -5.58 17.66 8.49
C GLU A 167 -4.86 16.57 7.70
N ILE A 168 -5.15 15.30 7.97
CA ILE A 168 -4.62 14.16 7.19
C ILE A 168 -5.18 14.11 5.77
N VAL A 169 -6.45 14.47 5.58
CA VAL A 169 -7.02 14.66 4.23
C VAL A 169 -6.26 15.74 3.45
N GLN A 170 -5.90 16.85 4.12
CA GLN A 170 -5.12 17.92 3.46
C GLN A 170 -3.69 17.47 3.19
N TYR A 171 -3.02 16.85 4.17
CA TYR A 171 -1.68 16.27 3.96
C TYR A 171 -1.65 15.31 2.77
N SER A 172 -2.66 14.45 2.64
CA SER A 172 -2.77 13.53 1.50
C SER A 172 -2.79 14.27 0.16
N ARG A 173 -3.53 15.39 0.06
CA ARG A 173 -3.52 16.25 -1.14
C ARG A 173 -2.16 16.88 -1.39
N ASP A 174 -1.51 17.37 -0.33
CA ASP A 174 -0.24 18.07 -0.42
C ASP A 174 0.88 17.15 -0.92
N ILE A 175 0.83 15.85 -0.59
CA ILE A 175 1.72 14.83 -1.14
C ILE A 175 1.29 14.28 -2.51
N GLY A 176 0.23 14.84 -3.11
CA GLY A 176 -0.24 14.49 -4.45
C GLY A 176 -1.17 13.28 -4.51
N MET A 177 -1.75 12.86 -3.38
CA MET A 177 -2.73 11.77 -3.34
C MET A 177 -4.15 12.28 -3.54
N VAL A 178 -5.01 11.40 -4.03
CA VAL A 178 -6.47 11.55 -4.01
C VAL A 178 -6.98 10.96 -2.69
N PRO A 179 -7.42 11.78 -1.73
CA PRO A 179 -7.91 11.27 -0.45
C PRO A 179 -9.28 10.60 -0.61
N ILE A 180 -9.35 9.33 -0.28
CA ILE A 180 -10.58 8.54 -0.26
C ILE A 180 -11.04 8.44 1.20
N GLN A 181 -12.12 9.15 1.53
CA GLN A 181 -12.57 9.32 2.90
C GLN A 181 -13.59 8.26 3.29
N LEU A 182 -13.26 7.39 4.22
CA LEU A 182 -14.16 6.39 4.77
C LEU A 182 -14.99 7.00 5.91
N LYS A 183 -16.27 6.67 5.95
CA LYS A 183 -17.20 7.15 6.99
C LYS A 183 -17.23 6.27 8.23
N LYS A 184 -16.71 5.04 8.13
CA LYS A 184 -16.66 4.04 9.18
C LYS A 184 -15.45 3.15 8.97
N GLU A 185 -15.04 2.47 10.03
CA GLU A 185 -14.03 1.42 9.94
C GLU A 185 -14.51 0.27 9.05
N GLN A 186 -13.64 -0.13 8.13
CA GLN A 186 -13.85 -1.23 7.20
C GLN A 186 -12.51 -1.93 6.95
N PRO A 187 -12.32 -3.18 7.42
CA PRO A 187 -11.18 -3.99 7.03
C PRO A 187 -11.11 -4.10 5.50
N GLY A 188 -9.93 -3.89 4.92
CA GLY A 188 -9.75 -3.89 3.46
C GLY A 188 -10.22 -2.62 2.76
N TYR A 189 -10.69 -1.61 3.49
CA TYR A 189 -11.11 -0.31 2.94
C TYR A 189 -12.14 -0.46 1.80
N ILE A 190 -12.17 0.48 0.88
CA ILE A 190 -13.05 0.43 -0.30
C ILE A 190 -12.40 -0.42 -1.40
N LEU A 191 -11.11 -0.16 -1.70
CA LEU A 191 -10.44 -0.81 -2.81
C LEU A 191 -10.40 -2.33 -2.66
N ASN A 192 -9.87 -2.83 -1.56
CA ASN A 192 -9.74 -4.28 -1.36
C ASN A 192 -11.11 -4.96 -1.15
N SER A 193 -12.09 -4.25 -0.55
CA SER A 193 -13.47 -4.75 -0.42
C SER A 193 -14.17 -4.96 -1.77
N LEU A 194 -13.77 -4.24 -2.82
CA LEU A 194 -14.26 -4.43 -4.19
C LEU A 194 -13.39 -5.41 -4.98
N LEU A 195 -12.08 -5.30 -4.84
CA LEU A 195 -11.12 -6.02 -5.67
C LEU A 195 -11.08 -7.51 -5.34
N MET A 196 -11.10 -7.86 -4.05
CA MET A 196 -11.00 -9.26 -3.64
C MET A 196 -12.18 -10.12 -4.10
N PRO A 197 -13.46 -9.71 -3.94
CA PRO A 197 -14.58 -10.44 -4.49
C PRO A 197 -14.55 -10.51 -6.03
N LEU A 198 -14.10 -9.46 -6.72
CA LEU A 198 -13.95 -9.46 -8.17
C LEU A 198 -12.95 -10.53 -8.62
N ASN A 199 -11.76 -10.55 -8.01
CA ASN A 199 -10.72 -11.52 -8.36
C ASN A 199 -11.14 -12.95 -7.99
N ALA A 200 -11.81 -13.15 -6.86
CA ALA A 200 -12.36 -14.43 -6.46
C ALA A 200 -13.41 -14.94 -7.45
N ALA A 201 -14.35 -14.08 -7.85
CA ALA A 201 -15.38 -14.43 -8.84
C ALA A 201 -14.76 -14.80 -10.20
N ALA A 202 -13.78 -14.02 -10.67
CA ALA A 202 -13.04 -14.31 -11.90
C ALA A 202 -12.30 -15.65 -11.83
N GLY A 203 -11.58 -15.90 -10.73
CA GLY A 203 -10.89 -17.17 -10.48
C GLY A 203 -11.83 -18.37 -10.48
N MET A 204 -13.01 -18.24 -9.89
CA MET A 204 -14.01 -19.32 -9.88
C MET A 204 -14.64 -19.58 -11.25
N LEU A 205 -14.80 -18.54 -12.09
CA LEU A 205 -15.23 -18.72 -13.48
C LEU A 205 -14.18 -19.52 -14.28
N TRP A 206 -12.91 -19.19 -14.12
CA TRP A 206 -11.80 -19.93 -14.73
C TRP A 206 -11.77 -21.39 -14.28
N LEU A 207 -11.78 -21.64 -12.97
CA LEU A 207 -11.70 -23.00 -12.43
C LEU A 207 -12.89 -23.89 -12.77
N LYS A 208 -14.07 -23.30 -12.98
CA LYS A 208 -15.25 -24.01 -13.49
C LYS A 208 -15.20 -24.26 -15.00
N GLY A 209 -14.16 -23.84 -15.70
CA GLY A 209 -14.02 -23.99 -17.14
C GLY A 209 -15.03 -23.18 -17.96
N ILE A 210 -15.58 -22.09 -17.39
CA ILE A 210 -16.54 -21.22 -18.11
C ILE A 210 -15.81 -20.44 -19.20
N ALA A 211 -14.61 -19.93 -18.92
CA ALA A 211 -13.74 -19.26 -19.88
C ALA A 211 -12.29 -19.25 -19.41
N ASP A 212 -11.36 -19.04 -20.33
CA ASP A 212 -9.95 -18.84 -20.01
C ASP A 212 -9.70 -17.46 -19.38
N PRO A 213 -8.59 -17.28 -18.61
CA PRO A 213 -8.25 -16.02 -17.99
C PRO A 213 -8.27 -14.81 -18.96
N GLU A 214 -7.70 -14.97 -20.15
CA GLU A 214 -7.70 -13.93 -21.19
C GLU A 214 -9.12 -13.52 -21.63
N MET A 215 -10.04 -14.47 -21.74
CA MET A 215 -11.42 -14.19 -22.16
C MET A 215 -12.21 -13.47 -21.05
N ILE A 216 -11.95 -13.81 -19.79
CA ILE A 216 -12.56 -13.16 -18.63
C ILE A 216 -12.06 -11.71 -18.54
N ASP A 217 -10.74 -11.51 -18.65
CA ASP A 217 -10.13 -10.18 -18.63
C ASP A 217 -10.62 -9.33 -19.81
N ARG A 218 -10.65 -9.88 -21.02
CA ARG A 218 -11.17 -9.20 -22.20
C ARG A 218 -12.62 -8.76 -22.01
N THR A 219 -13.47 -9.64 -21.46
CA THR A 219 -14.86 -9.30 -21.18
C THR A 219 -14.97 -8.12 -20.24
N TRP A 220 -14.19 -8.13 -19.13
CA TRP A 220 -14.17 -7.04 -18.17
C TRP A 220 -13.68 -5.74 -18.81
N MET A 221 -12.55 -5.79 -19.51
CA MET A 221 -11.93 -4.61 -20.11
C MET A 221 -12.83 -3.96 -21.17
N VAL A 222 -13.42 -4.76 -22.06
CA VAL A 222 -14.30 -4.24 -23.13
C VAL A 222 -15.60 -3.67 -22.56
N ALA A 223 -16.22 -4.37 -21.60
CA ALA A 223 -17.51 -3.95 -21.07
C ALA A 223 -17.42 -2.74 -20.13
N THR A 224 -16.29 -2.55 -19.43
CA THR A 224 -16.13 -1.48 -18.42
C THR A 224 -15.22 -0.35 -18.85
N GLY A 225 -14.41 -0.54 -19.89
CA GLY A 225 -13.33 0.37 -20.27
C GLY A 225 -12.12 0.33 -19.32
N ALA A 226 -12.05 -0.64 -18.40
CA ALA A 226 -10.93 -0.80 -17.49
C ALA A 226 -9.65 -1.15 -18.27
N PRO A 227 -8.47 -0.61 -17.89
CA PRO A 227 -7.21 -0.88 -18.58
C PRO A 227 -6.66 -2.28 -18.30
N TRP A 228 -7.16 -2.96 -17.26
CA TRP A 228 -6.74 -4.28 -16.80
C TRP A 228 -7.97 -5.12 -16.45
N GLY A 229 -7.87 -6.42 -16.65
CA GLY A 229 -8.84 -7.37 -16.12
C GLY A 229 -8.39 -7.98 -14.79
N PRO A 230 -9.26 -8.78 -14.13
CA PRO A 230 -8.99 -9.40 -12.83
C PRO A 230 -7.69 -10.21 -12.77
N PHE A 231 -7.34 -10.94 -13.81
CA PHE A 231 -6.12 -11.76 -13.84
C PHE A 231 -4.86 -10.93 -14.07
N GLY A 232 -4.94 -9.88 -14.91
CA GLY A 232 -3.86 -8.90 -15.03
C GLY A 232 -3.60 -8.16 -13.70
N ILE A 233 -4.65 -7.84 -12.95
CA ILE A 233 -4.55 -7.26 -11.61
C ILE A 233 -3.94 -8.27 -10.62
N THR A 234 -4.36 -9.54 -10.67
CA THR A 234 -3.81 -10.60 -9.82
C THR A 234 -2.32 -10.77 -10.03
N ASP A 235 -1.85 -10.73 -11.28
CA ASP A 235 -0.41 -10.78 -11.59
C ASP A 235 0.35 -9.56 -11.06
N ALA A 236 -0.27 -8.38 -11.08
CA ALA A 236 0.33 -7.15 -10.55
C ALA A 236 0.39 -7.13 -9.01
N VAL A 237 -0.62 -7.64 -8.34
CA VAL A 237 -0.65 -7.85 -6.88
C VAL A 237 0.38 -8.91 -6.47
N GLY A 238 0.60 -9.87 -7.33
CA GLY A 238 1.48 -11.02 -7.13
C GLY A 238 0.73 -12.26 -6.65
N ILE A 239 1.04 -13.40 -7.25
CA ILE A 239 0.39 -14.68 -6.98
C ILE A 239 0.57 -15.11 -5.51
N ARG A 240 1.74 -14.84 -4.91
CA ARG A 240 1.99 -15.14 -3.49
C ARG A 240 1.06 -14.35 -2.57
N THR A 241 0.88 -13.07 -2.82
CA THR A 241 -0.03 -12.21 -2.04
C THR A 241 -1.47 -12.67 -2.21
N SER A 242 -1.89 -12.94 -3.46
CA SER A 242 -3.23 -13.45 -3.78
C SER A 242 -3.50 -14.81 -3.11
N TYR A 243 -2.51 -15.70 -3.07
CA TYR A 243 -2.58 -16.97 -2.36
C TYR A 243 -2.81 -16.79 -0.86
N ASN A 244 -1.99 -15.95 -0.19
CA ASN A 244 -2.10 -15.72 1.25
C ASN A 244 -3.46 -15.12 1.62
N ILE A 245 -3.91 -14.12 0.87
CA ILE A 245 -5.23 -13.49 1.05
C ILE A 245 -6.35 -14.53 0.88
N THR A 246 -6.25 -15.39 -0.14
CA THR A 246 -7.26 -16.44 -0.36
C THR A 246 -7.25 -17.45 0.77
N LEU A 247 -6.09 -17.83 1.33
CA LEU A 247 -5.99 -18.71 2.49
C LEU A 247 -6.68 -18.11 3.72
N GLU A 248 -6.43 -16.84 4.02
CA GLU A 248 -7.06 -16.14 5.15
C GLU A 248 -8.58 -16.06 4.99
N ALA A 249 -9.06 -15.98 3.75
CA ALA A 249 -10.49 -15.94 3.48
C ALA A 249 -11.21 -17.31 3.63
N LEU A 250 -10.48 -18.44 3.68
CA LEU A 250 -11.10 -19.77 3.71
C LEU A 250 -11.94 -20.05 4.96
N ASP A 251 -11.64 -19.40 6.08
CA ASP A 251 -12.43 -19.54 7.31
C ASP A 251 -13.89 -19.07 7.13
N VAL A 252 -14.09 -18.06 6.26
CA VAL A 252 -15.40 -17.48 5.96
C VAL A 252 -15.92 -17.96 4.60
N HIS A 253 -15.03 -18.24 3.67
CA HIS A 253 -15.30 -18.60 2.27
C HIS A 253 -14.61 -19.92 1.88
N PRO A 254 -15.01 -21.08 2.48
CA PRO A 254 -14.38 -22.37 2.18
C PRO A 254 -14.51 -22.80 0.71
N GLU A 255 -15.48 -22.25 -0.02
CA GLU A 255 -15.64 -22.46 -1.46
C GLU A 255 -14.47 -21.96 -2.31
N LEU A 256 -13.59 -21.10 -1.75
CA LEU A 256 -12.40 -20.59 -2.43
C LEU A 256 -11.20 -21.55 -2.37
N LYS A 257 -11.31 -22.68 -1.67
CA LYS A 257 -10.22 -23.67 -1.58
C LYS A 257 -9.63 -24.08 -2.94
N PRO A 258 -10.42 -24.34 -4.00
CA PRO A 258 -9.86 -24.64 -5.31
C PRO A 258 -9.01 -23.51 -5.90
N LEU A 259 -9.35 -22.24 -5.60
CA LEU A 259 -8.59 -21.08 -6.04
C LEU A 259 -7.25 -20.97 -5.29
N ALA A 260 -7.25 -21.22 -3.97
CA ALA A 260 -6.02 -21.30 -3.20
C ALA A 260 -5.09 -22.40 -3.75
N ASP A 261 -5.62 -23.58 -4.05
CA ASP A 261 -4.85 -24.69 -4.60
C ASP A 261 -4.27 -24.36 -5.99
N ALA A 262 -5.02 -23.63 -6.83
CA ALA A 262 -4.54 -23.18 -8.12
C ALA A 262 -3.38 -22.17 -7.98
N PHE A 263 -3.51 -21.19 -7.08
CA PHE A 263 -2.42 -20.25 -6.78
C PHE A 263 -1.19 -20.98 -6.21
N LYS A 264 -1.39 -21.95 -5.30
CA LYS A 264 -0.28 -22.76 -4.77
C LYS A 264 0.47 -23.46 -5.89
N LYS A 265 -0.25 -24.07 -6.84
CA LYS A 265 0.37 -24.71 -8.01
C LYS A 265 1.18 -23.72 -8.84
N MET A 266 0.65 -22.52 -9.10
CA MET A 266 1.39 -21.47 -9.81
C MET A 266 2.68 -21.07 -9.08
N LEU A 267 2.62 -20.94 -7.75
CA LEU A 267 3.81 -20.65 -6.91
C LEU A 267 4.86 -21.76 -7.03
N ASP A 268 4.44 -23.02 -7.00
CA ASP A 268 5.33 -24.18 -7.12
C ASP A 268 5.97 -24.27 -8.53
N GLU A 269 5.29 -23.74 -9.54
CA GLU A 269 5.80 -23.58 -10.91
C GLU A 269 6.70 -22.32 -11.09
N GLY A 270 6.88 -21.50 -10.05
CA GLY A 270 7.66 -20.26 -10.12
C GLY A 270 6.96 -19.08 -10.78
N LYS A 271 5.64 -19.19 -11.02
CA LYS A 271 4.82 -18.13 -11.61
C LYS A 271 4.33 -17.19 -10.53
N LEU A 272 5.08 -16.09 -10.32
CA LEU A 272 4.78 -15.13 -9.27
C LEU A 272 4.02 -13.88 -9.77
N GLY A 273 3.74 -13.81 -11.07
CA GLY A 273 3.18 -12.63 -11.72
C GLY A 273 4.26 -11.75 -12.36
N ILE A 274 4.09 -10.44 -12.28
CA ILE A 274 5.04 -9.47 -12.85
C ILE A 274 6.45 -9.66 -12.27
N GLU A 275 6.58 -10.00 -11.00
CA GLU A 275 7.84 -10.18 -10.29
C GLU A 275 8.76 -11.22 -10.95
N SER A 276 8.20 -12.35 -11.37
CA SER A 276 8.97 -13.44 -12.00
C SER A 276 8.97 -13.38 -13.54
N GLY A 277 8.26 -12.42 -14.13
CA GLY A 277 8.07 -12.33 -15.56
C GLY A 277 6.97 -13.25 -16.11
N GLU A 278 6.34 -14.08 -15.30
CA GLU A 278 5.22 -14.94 -15.67
C GLU A 278 4.25 -15.13 -14.50
N GLY A 279 2.96 -15.03 -14.81
CA GLY A 279 1.83 -15.36 -13.97
C GLY A 279 0.73 -15.94 -14.81
N PHE A 280 -0.46 -15.34 -14.84
CA PHE A 280 -1.49 -15.61 -15.85
C PHE A 280 -1.07 -15.11 -17.22
N TYR A 281 -0.22 -14.08 -17.25
CA TYR A 281 0.35 -13.49 -18.45
C TYR A 281 1.88 -13.57 -18.43
N LYS A 282 2.48 -13.30 -19.60
CA LYS A 282 3.95 -13.17 -19.75
C LYS A 282 4.33 -11.68 -19.80
N TYR A 283 5.38 -11.33 -19.08
CA TYR A 283 5.87 -9.97 -18.95
C TYR A 283 7.26 -9.83 -19.58
N PRO A 284 7.66 -8.65 -20.09
CA PRO A 284 7.00 -7.34 -19.86
C PRO A 284 5.87 -6.97 -20.83
N ASN A 285 5.52 -7.82 -21.78
CA ASN A 285 4.53 -7.56 -22.83
C ASN A 285 3.31 -8.47 -22.71
N PRO A 286 2.44 -8.28 -21.68
CA PRO A 286 1.26 -9.11 -21.51
C PRO A 286 0.24 -8.87 -22.63
N ALA A 287 -0.49 -9.91 -23.02
CA ALA A 287 -1.43 -9.88 -24.14
C ALA A 287 -2.47 -8.75 -24.02
N TYR A 288 -2.91 -8.41 -22.81
CA TYR A 288 -3.88 -7.34 -22.58
C TYR A 288 -3.39 -5.92 -22.92
N LYS A 289 -2.08 -5.72 -23.13
CA LYS A 289 -1.51 -4.44 -23.61
C LYS A 289 -1.55 -4.30 -25.13
N ASP A 290 -1.78 -5.38 -25.87
CA ASP A 290 -1.97 -5.30 -27.31
C ASP A 290 -3.38 -4.73 -27.60
N LYS A 291 -3.46 -3.73 -28.49
CA LYS A 291 -4.75 -3.15 -28.90
C LYS A 291 -5.72 -4.18 -29.44
N LYS A 292 -5.22 -5.20 -30.12
CA LYS A 292 -6.03 -6.32 -30.64
C LYS A 292 -6.68 -7.17 -29.56
N PHE A 293 -6.25 -7.02 -28.29
CA PHE A 293 -6.88 -7.74 -27.19
C PHE A 293 -8.31 -7.28 -26.94
N THR A 294 -8.62 -6.01 -27.16
CA THR A 294 -9.94 -5.41 -26.93
C THR A 294 -10.64 -4.95 -28.21
N GLU A 295 -9.96 -4.99 -29.36
CA GLU A 295 -10.51 -4.62 -30.66
C GLU A 295 -10.92 -5.86 -31.48
N VAL A 296 -11.87 -5.67 -32.44
CA VAL A 296 -12.33 -6.73 -33.35
C VAL A 296 -11.43 -6.82 -34.58
#